data_499a3d8be1418bd3f5eea75723ab744a
#
_entry.id   499a3d8be1418bd3f5eea75723ab744a
#
_cell.length_a   1.000
_cell.length_b   1.000
_cell.length_c   1.000
_cell.angle_alpha   90.00
_cell.angle_beta   90.00
_cell.angle_gamma   90.00
#
_symmetry.space_group_name_H-M   'P 1'
#
loop_
_entity.id
_entity.type
_entity.pdbx_description
1 polymer ?
#
loop_
_entity_poly.entity_id
_entity_poly.type
_entity_poly.pdbx_seq_one_letter_code
_entity_poly.pdbx_strand_id
1 'polypeptide(L)'
;MGIIALPANAQCTAENNAFSAGEDLSYKLYFNWKFIWVTVGTANMSIKNTSYQGQEAYRCHLITKGNKMADKLFVLRDTLVSIVNDELVPFYYRKGALEGDRYTVDEAWYSYPDGKNHIKQRFKTHKDEIRLNDQKSNVCVYDMLSMMLRARSFDASDYKVGQKIKFPMADGGKVEEQTLIYRGKKNFKMEESKTKYRCLVFSFVEYEDGKEKEVVTFYITDDKNHLPVRLDMYLRFGSAKAFLTEAKGVRNPQTAIIK
;
A
#
# COMPACT_ATOMS: atom_id res chain seq x y z
N MET A 1 -19.03 -24.87 -30.46
CA MET A 1 -19.09 -24.14 -29.19
C MET A 1 -17.66 -23.81 -28.82
N GLY A 2 -17.17 -22.63 -29.24
CA GLY A 2 -15.77 -22.23 -29.02
C GLY A 2 -15.62 -21.76 -27.58
N ILE A 3 -14.76 -22.42 -26.82
CA ILE A 3 -14.31 -21.94 -25.52
C ILE A 3 -13.35 -20.78 -25.81
N ILE A 4 -13.82 -19.55 -25.60
CA ILE A 4 -12.93 -18.37 -25.59
C ILE A 4 -12.10 -18.50 -24.31
N ALA A 5 -10.86 -18.99 -24.44
CA ALA A 5 -9.91 -18.92 -23.37
C ALA A 5 -9.59 -17.42 -23.16
N LEU A 6 -10.10 -16.83 -22.09
CA LEU A 6 -9.69 -15.51 -21.65
C LEU A 6 -8.16 -15.52 -21.45
N PRO A 7 -7.43 -14.51 -21.88
CA PRO A 7 -6.00 -14.45 -21.63
C PRO A 7 -5.76 -14.50 -20.12
N ALA A 8 -4.80 -15.28 -19.69
CA ALA A 8 -4.53 -15.54 -18.27
C ALA A 8 -4.10 -14.28 -17.48
N ASN A 9 -3.76 -13.18 -18.16
CA ASN A 9 -3.62 -11.85 -17.55
C ASN A 9 -4.92 -11.36 -16.90
N ALA A 10 -6.09 -11.91 -17.25
CA ALA A 10 -7.38 -11.51 -16.71
C ALA A 10 -7.51 -11.69 -15.18
N GLN A 11 -6.70 -12.56 -14.57
CA GLN A 11 -6.75 -12.76 -13.10
C GLN A 11 -6.11 -11.62 -12.30
N CYS A 12 -5.16 -10.87 -12.89
CA CYS A 12 -4.46 -9.77 -12.22
C CYS A 12 -5.02 -8.40 -12.57
N THR A 13 -5.82 -8.31 -13.63
CA THR A 13 -6.32 -7.02 -14.12
C THR A 13 -7.37 -6.42 -13.20
N ALA A 14 -7.38 -5.10 -13.10
CA ALA A 14 -8.41 -4.32 -12.47
C ALA A 14 -8.55 -2.98 -13.19
N GLU A 15 -9.77 -2.50 -13.34
CA GLU A 15 -10.03 -1.18 -13.90
C GLU A 15 -9.59 -0.11 -12.90
N ASN A 16 -8.75 0.81 -13.35
CA ASN A 16 -8.35 1.95 -12.54
C ASN A 16 -9.37 3.08 -12.66
N ASN A 17 -10.17 3.26 -11.63
CA ASN A 17 -11.17 4.34 -11.53
C ASN A 17 -10.81 5.40 -10.48
N ALA A 18 -9.75 5.20 -9.69
CA ALA A 18 -9.48 5.95 -8.48
C ALA A 18 -8.44 7.07 -8.64
N PHE A 19 -7.44 6.90 -9.50
CA PHE A 19 -6.33 7.84 -9.61
C PHE A 19 -5.88 8.08 -11.05
N SER A 20 -5.03 9.06 -11.25
CA SER A 20 -4.31 9.32 -12.50
C SER A 20 -2.87 9.72 -12.23
N ALA A 21 -2.04 9.72 -13.27
CA ALA A 21 -0.70 10.29 -13.17
C ALA A 21 -0.79 11.79 -12.84
N GLY A 22 0.12 12.26 -11.98
CA GLY A 22 0.10 13.61 -11.40
C GLY A 22 -0.48 13.65 -9.99
N GLU A 23 -1.05 12.55 -9.48
CA GLU A 23 -1.48 12.50 -8.08
C GLU A 23 -0.27 12.57 -7.14
N ASP A 24 -0.37 13.44 -6.13
CA ASP A 24 0.62 13.64 -5.07
C ASP A 24 -0.08 13.81 -3.73
N LEU A 25 0.20 12.90 -2.81
CA LEU A 25 -0.40 12.84 -1.48
C LEU A 25 0.68 13.02 -0.41
N SER A 26 0.54 14.05 0.40
CA SER A 26 1.48 14.35 1.50
C SER A 26 0.88 13.98 2.85
N TYR A 27 1.70 13.40 3.70
CA TYR A 27 1.30 12.92 5.03
C TYR A 27 2.22 13.44 6.12
N LYS A 28 1.66 13.64 7.29
CA LYS A 28 2.37 13.90 8.54
C LYS A 28 2.32 12.66 9.42
N LEU A 29 3.47 12.29 9.97
CA LEU A 29 3.65 11.08 10.76
C LEU A 29 3.74 11.44 12.23
N TYR A 30 3.00 10.68 13.05
CA TYR A 30 2.99 10.79 14.50
C TYR A 30 3.34 9.46 15.14
N PHE A 31 3.99 9.51 16.28
CA PHE A 31 4.28 8.35 17.10
C PHE A 31 3.80 8.59 18.52
N ASN A 32 3.23 7.56 19.15
CA ASN A 32 2.81 7.60 20.54
C ASN A 32 3.97 7.18 21.43
N TRP A 33 4.48 8.13 22.19
CA TRP A 33 5.49 7.90 23.21
C TRP A 33 4.89 8.19 24.60
N LYS A 34 4.76 7.16 25.43
CA LYS A 34 4.26 7.29 26.81
C LYS A 34 3.00 8.17 26.93
N PHE A 35 1.97 7.88 26.12
CA PHE A 35 0.68 8.61 26.05
C PHE A 35 0.72 9.97 25.36
N ILE A 36 1.84 10.44 24.85
CA ILE A 36 1.97 11.69 24.12
C ILE A 36 2.19 11.40 22.63
N TRP A 37 1.40 12.04 21.78
CA TRP A 37 1.59 11.99 20.33
C TRP A 37 2.59 13.05 19.90
N VAL A 38 3.70 12.63 19.31
CA VAL A 38 4.73 13.53 18.79
C VAL A 38 4.85 13.38 17.27
N THR A 39 5.06 14.50 16.58
CA THR A 39 5.35 14.47 15.15
C THR A 39 6.75 13.91 14.93
N VAL A 40 6.84 12.83 14.15
CA VAL A 40 8.12 12.13 13.92
C VAL A 40 8.62 12.21 12.48
N GLY A 41 7.80 12.68 11.55
CA GLY A 41 8.23 12.76 10.16
C GLY A 41 7.11 13.07 9.19
N THR A 42 7.41 12.78 7.92
CA THR A 42 6.50 12.94 6.79
C THR A 42 6.55 11.73 5.88
N ALA A 43 5.49 11.50 5.13
CA ALA A 43 5.49 10.61 3.98
C ALA A 43 4.90 11.34 2.77
N ASN A 44 5.35 10.97 1.58
CA ASN A 44 4.79 11.46 0.33
C ASN A 44 4.59 10.29 -0.62
N MET A 45 3.38 10.19 -1.17
CA MET A 45 3.06 9.22 -2.20
C MET A 45 2.76 9.97 -3.49
N SER A 46 3.40 9.57 -4.59
CA SER A 46 3.16 10.17 -5.90
C SER A 46 3.01 9.13 -7.00
N ILE A 47 2.17 9.43 -7.98
CA ILE A 47 1.90 8.57 -9.14
C ILE A 47 2.28 9.33 -10.41
N LYS A 48 3.12 8.72 -11.25
CA LYS A 48 3.60 9.30 -12.52
C LYS A 48 3.46 8.30 -13.66
N ASN A 49 3.26 8.80 -14.87
CA ASN A 49 3.43 7.97 -16.06
C ASN A 49 4.89 7.56 -16.22
N THR A 50 5.10 6.36 -16.69
CA THR A 50 6.42 5.81 -17.02
C THR A 50 6.27 4.80 -18.16
N SER A 51 7.39 4.28 -18.62
CA SER A 51 7.43 3.10 -19.50
C SER A 51 8.26 2.01 -18.83
N TYR A 52 7.80 0.79 -18.90
CA TYR A 52 8.53 -0.38 -18.42
C TYR A 52 8.58 -1.46 -19.51
N GLN A 53 9.80 -1.81 -19.94
CA GLN A 53 10.02 -2.77 -21.05
C GLN A 53 9.22 -2.44 -22.34
N GLY A 54 9.10 -1.14 -22.65
CA GLY A 54 8.39 -0.65 -23.83
C GLY A 54 6.86 -0.56 -23.69
N GLN A 55 6.30 -0.86 -22.54
CA GLN A 55 4.87 -0.73 -22.24
C GLN A 55 4.60 0.51 -21.39
N GLU A 56 3.49 1.20 -21.64
CA GLU A 56 3.03 2.30 -20.78
C GLU A 56 2.66 1.75 -19.39
N ALA A 57 3.00 2.51 -18.36
CA ALA A 57 2.82 2.09 -16.98
C ALA A 57 2.66 3.30 -16.04
N TYR A 58 2.11 3.04 -14.86
CA TYR A 58 2.18 3.94 -13.70
C TYR A 58 3.37 3.57 -12.83
N ARG A 59 4.08 4.58 -12.37
CA ARG A 59 5.11 4.47 -11.33
C ARG A 59 4.61 5.15 -10.07
N CYS A 60 4.34 4.35 -9.05
CA CYS A 60 3.98 4.81 -7.72
C CYS A 60 5.23 4.87 -6.85
N HIS A 61 5.44 6.01 -6.18
CA HIS A 61 6.48 6.21 -5.18
C HIS A 61 5.84 6.46 -3.81
N LEU A 62 6.41 5.88 -2.78
CA LEU A 62 6.16 6.27 -1.39
C LEU A 62 7.51 6.53 -0.72
N ILE A 63 7.71 7.76 -0.26
CA ILE A 63 8.92 8.17 0.45
C ILE A 63 8.54 8.54 1.86
N THR A 64 9.17 7.90 2.85
CA THR A 64 8.98 8.19 4.28
C THR A 64 10.26 8.74 4.86
N LYS A 65 10.14 9.82 5.63
CA LYS A 65 11.29 10.51 6.21
C LYS A 65 11.02 10.96 7.64
N GLY A 66 11.81 10.47 8.59
CA GLY A 66 11.83 10.97 9.96
C GLY A 66 12.34 12.43 10.03
N ASN A 67 11.90 13.17 11.05
CA ASN A 67 12.40 14.51 11.31
C ASN A 67 13.68 14.47 12.16
N LYS A 68 14.38 15.60 12.25
CA LYS A 68 15.65 15.71 13.00
C LYS A 68 15.56 15.29 14.47
N MET A 69 14.38 15.44 15.10
CA MET A 69 14.18 15.05 16.49
C MET A 69 14.01 13.55 16.60
N ALA A 70 13.20 12.93 15.74
CA ALA A 70 13.01 11.50 15.68
C ALA A 70 14.32 10.76 15.35
N ASP A 71 15.14 11.32 14.44
CA ASP A 71 16.43 10.74 14.04
C ASP A 71 17.44 10.57 15.17
N LYS A 72 17.29 11.33 16.26
CA LYS A 72 18.13 11.14 17.46
C LYS A 72 17.81 9.85 18.23
N LEU A 73 16.61 9.31 18.01
CA LEU A 73 16.14 8.09 18.67
C LEU A 73 16.08 6.92 17.69
N PHE A 74 15.58 7.17 16.50
CA PHE A 74 15.38 6.16 15.46
C PHE A 74 15.35 6.82 14.08
N VAL A 75 16.32 6.50 13.23
CA VAL A 75 16.36 6.98 11.85
C VAL A 75 15.31 6.24 11.04
N LEU A 76 14.50 6.97 10.26
CA LEU A 76 13.50 6.42 9.35
C LEU A 76 13.65 7.07 7.97
N ARG A 77 14.07 6.27 6.98
CA ARG A 77 14.23 6.68 5.57
C ARG A 77 13.84 5.52 4.68
N ASP A 78 12.60 5.52 4.23
CA ASP A 78 12.12 4.47 3.34
C ASP A 78 11.76 5.05 1.99
N THR A 79 12.08 4.31 0.96
CA THR A 79 11.66 4.59 -0.41
C THR A 79 11.09 3.32 -1.01
N LEU A 80 9.81 3.36 -1.33
CA LEU A 80 9.11 2.29 -2.03
C LEU A 80 8.77 2.76 -3.44
N VAL A 81 8.93 1.86 -4.40
CA VAL A 81 8.56 2.07 -5.80
C VAL A 81 7.80 0.85 -6.27
N SER A 82 6.65 1.04 -6.91
CA SER A 82 5.98 -0.02 -7.66
C SER A 82 5.66 0.49 -9.07
N ILE A 83 5.83 -0.38 -10.06
CA ILE A 83 5.45 -0.12 -11.44
C ILE A 83 4.34 -1.10 -11.80
N VAL A 84 3.20 -0.56 -12.23
CA VAL A 84 2.04 -1.32 -12.66
C VAL A 84 1.58 -0.82 -14.04
N ASN A 85 0.96 -1.68 -14.85
CA ASN A 85 0.32 -1.22 -16.09
C ASN A 85 -0.99 -0.43 -15.79
N ASP A 86 -1.69 -0.02 -16.82
CA ASP A 86 -2.98 0.69 -16.75
C ASP A 86 -4.11 -0.16 -16.14
N GLU A 87 -4.01 -1.49 -16.23
CA GLU A 87 -4.91 -2.47 -15.60
C GLU A 87 -4.45 -2.89 -14.18
N LEU A 88 -3.51 -2.14 -13.59
CA LEU A 88 -2.96 -2.37 -12.23
C LEU A 88 -2.23 -3.72 -12.04
N VAL A 89 -1.75 -4.32 -13.14
CA VAL A 89 -0.91 -5.53 -13.10
C VAL A 89 0.51 -5.14 -12.70
N PRO A 90 1.11 -5.71 -11.63
CA PRO A 90 2.44 -5.35 -11.20
C PRO A 90 3.53 -5.84 -12.18
N PHE A 91 4.56 -5.02 -12.39
CA PHE A 91 5.74 -5.34 -13.17
C PHE A 91 7.02 -5.37 -12.33
N TYR A 92 7.15 -4.41 -11.41
CA TYR A 92 8.36 -4.27 -10.60
C TYR A 92 8.03 -3.60 -9.27
N TYR A 93 8.70 -4.04 -8.23
CA TYR A 93 8.68 -3.43 -6.91
C TYR A 93 10.08 -3.31 -6.34
N ARG A 94 10.33 -2.23 -5.61
CA ARG A 94 11.52 -2.04 -4.81
C ARG A 94 11.20 -1.28 -3.54
N LYS A 95 11.66 -1.81 -2.40
CA LYS A 95 11.68 -1.13 -1.10
C LYS A 95 13.14 -0.99 -0.66
N GLY A 96 13.61 0.22 -0.46
CA GLY A 96 14.85 0.52 0.25
C GLY A 96 14.49 1.13 1.59
N ALA A 97 14.80 0.47 2.70
CA ALA A 97 14.41 0.90 4.04
C ALA A 97 15.63 1.05 4.94
N LEU A 98 15.82 2.27 5.48
CA LEU A 98 16.76 2.55 6.54
C LEU A 98 15.98 2.79 7.84
N GLU A 99 15.98 1.79 8.70
CA GLU A 99 15.27 1.75 9.97
C GLU A 99 16.26 1.60 11.12
N GLY A 100 16.49 2.71 11.84
CA GLY A 100 17.59 2.82 12.78
C GLY A 100 18.95 2.81 12.07
N ASP A 101 19.76 1.80 12.31
CA ASP A 101 21.05 1.54 11.66
C ASP A 101 20.98 0.43 10.58
N ARG A 102 19.78 -0.12 10.33
CA ARG A 102 19.57 -1.25 9.44
C ARG A 102 19.08 -0.80 8.09
N TYR A 103 19.89 -1.00 7.06
CA TYR A 103 19.47 -0.77 5.68
C TYR A 103 19.18 -2.10 4.99
N THR A 104 17.97 -2.23 4.46
CA THR A 104 17.52 -3.40 3.70
C THR A 104 17.05 -2.98 2.32
N VAL A 105 17.14 -3.90 1.35
CA VAL A 105 16.56 -3.73 0.02
C VAL A 105 15.76 -4.96 -0.33
N ASP A 106 14.50 -4.75 -0.68
CA ASP A 106 13.60 -5.77 -1.21
C ASP A 106 13.18 -5.42 -2.63
N GLU A 107 13.30 -6.36 -3.55
CA GLU A 107 12.96 -6.19 -4.95
C GLU A 107 12.14 -7.38 -5.43
N ALA A 108 11.12 -7.11 -6.23
CA ALA A 108 10.33 -8.13 -6.91
C ALA A 108 10.11 -7.77 -8.38
N TRP A 109 10.32 -8.73 -9.27
CA TRP A 109 10.05 -8.65 -10.70
C TRP A 109 8.93 -9.63 -11.02
N TYR A 110 7.91 -9.13 -11.70
CA TYR A 110 6.75 -9.90 -12.08
C TYR A 110 6.74 -10.13 -13.58
N SER A 111 6.46 -11.33 -13.99
CA SER A 111 6.26 -11.71 -15.38
C SER A 111 5.13 -12.73 -15.50
N TYR A 112 4.58 -12.87 -16.68
CA TYR A 112 3.35 -13.64 -16.88
C TYR A 112 3.46 -14.63 -18.04
N PRO A 113 4.52 -15.50 -18.08
CA PRO A 113 4.66 -16.50 -19.13
C PRO A 113 3.49 -17.50 -19.05
N ASP A 114 2.91 -17.81 -20.21
CA ASP A 114 1.77 -18.74 -20.33
C ASP A 114 0.60 -18.40 -19.40
N GLY A 115 0.48 -17.10 -19.05
CA GLY A 115 -0.55 -16.59 -18.20
C GLY A 115 -0.45 -16.94 -16.72
N LYS A 116 0.67 -17.45 -16.27
CA LYS A 116 0.96 -17.71 -14.86
C LYS A 116 1.82 -16.61 -14.29
N ASN A 117 1.52 -16.21 -13.06
CA ASN A 117 2.40 -15.29 -12.34
C ASN A 117 3.75 -15.95 -12.05
N HIS A 118 4.81 -15.29 -12.43
CA HIS A 118 6.17 -15.68 -12.12
C HIS A 118 6.84 -14.51 -11.40
N ILE A 119 7.23 -14.73 -10.16
CA ILE A 119 7.77 -13.71 -9.27
C ILE A 119 9.21 -14.06 -8.94
N LYS A 120 10.15 -13.17 -9.30
CA LYS A 120 11.54 -13.24 -8.87
C LYS A 120 11.77 -12.18 -7.81
N GLN A 121 12.29 -12.58 -6.66
CA GLN A 121 12.59 -11.68 -5.56
C GLN A 121 14.07 -11.69 -5.23
N ARG A 122 14.57 -10.53 -4.82
CA ARG A 122 15.90 -10.33 -4.26
C ARG A 122 15.78 -9.53 -2.98
N PHE A 123 16.08 -10.13 -1.87
CA PHE A 123 16.12 -9.46 -0.57
C PHE A 123 17.55 -9.34 -0.07
N LYS A 124 18.04 -8.11 0.13
CA LYS A 124 19.31 -7.80 0.74
C LYS A 124 19.09 -7.40 2.19
N THR A 125 19.63 -8.18 3.13
CA THR A 125 19.54 -7.88 4.56
C THR A 125 20.50 -6.75 4.95
N HIS A 126 20.34 -6.21 6.15
CA HIS A 126 21.25 -5.21 6.74
C HIS A 126 22.68 -5.75 7.00
N LYS A 127 22.90 -7.06 6.89
CA LYS A 127 24.22 -7.72 6.98
C LYS A 127 24.79 -8.05 5.61
N ASP A 128 24.26 -7.43 4.53
CA ASP A 128 24.64 -7.65 3.14
C ASP A 128 24.38 -9.08 2.59
N GLU A 129 23.67 -9.93 3.36
CA GLU A 129 23.22 -11.23 2.88
C GLU A 129 22.15 -11.05 1.80
N ILE A 130 22.27 -11.81 0.71
CA ILE A 130 21.30 -11.80 -0.39
C ILE A 130 20.50 -13.09 -0.34
N ARG A 131 19.17 -12.96 -0.31
CA ARG A 131 18.22 -14.07 -0.47
C ARG A 131 17.51 -13.91 -1.80
N LEU A 132 17.49 -14.97 -2.56
CA LEU A 132 16.79 -15.02 -3.84
C LEU A 132 15.60 -15.97 -3.71
N ASN A 133 14.47 -15.57 -4.28
CA ASN A 133 13.30 -16.42 -4.42
C ASN A 133 12.80 -16.34 -5.85
N ASP A 134 12.42 -17.48 -6.40
CA ASP A 134 11.91 -17.60 -7.77
C ASP A 134 10.74 -18.59 -7.72
N GLN A 135 9.51 -18.08 -7.86
CA GLN A 135 8.33 -18.91 -7.74
C GLN A 135 7.26 -18.57 -8.77
N LYS A 136 6.42 -19.55 -9.05
CA LYS A 136 5.22 -19.43 -9.88
C LYS A 136 3.96 -19.50 -9.02
N SER A 137 2.95 -18.74 -9.40
CA SER A 137 1.66 -18.73 -8.72
C SER A 137 0.52 -18.79 -9.74
N ASN A 138 -0.53 -19.53 -9.42
CA ASN A 138 -1.77 -19.55 -10.21
C ASN A 138 -2.73 -18.39 -9.85
N VAL A 139 -2.40 -17.60 -8.84
CA VAL A 139 -3.14 -16.41 -8.41
C VAL A 139 -2.24 -15.19 -8.46
N CYS A 140 -2.83 -14.01 -8.56
CA CYS A 140 -2.09 -12.76 -8.56
C CYS A 140 -1.32 -12.57 -7.27
N VAL A 141 -0.04 -12.20 -7.39
CA VAL A 141 0.83 -11.79 -6.30
C VAL A 141 1.09 -10.30 -6.44
N TYR A 142 0.94 -9.58 -5.36
CA TYR A 142 1.11 -8.13 -5.29
C TYR A 142 2.29 -7.77 -4.40
N ASP A 143 2.83 -6.59 -4.58
CA ASP A 143 3.61 -5.88 -3.56
C ASP A 143 2.71 -4.92 -2.77
N MET A 144 3.27 -4.30 -1.74
CA MET A 144 2.55 -3.36 -0.88
C MET A 144 1.89 -2.21 -1.65
N LEU A 145 2.61 -1.59 -2.60
CA LEU A 145 2.09 -0.43 -3.34
C LEU A 145 1.12 -0.85 -4.44
N SER A 146 1.40 -1.92 -5.20
CA SER A 146 0.48 -2.41 -6.22
C SER A 146 -0.85 -2.88 -5.62
N MET A 147 -0.81 -3.53 -4.44
CA MET A 147 -2.04 -3.89 -3.72
C MET A 147 -2.79 -2.66 -3.23
N MET A 148 -2.08 -1.64 -2.73
CA MET A 148 -2.72 -0.38 -2.34
C MET A 148 -3.38 0.32 -3.53
N LEU A 149 -2.72 0.40 -4.69
CA LEU A 149 -3.31 0.97 -5.91
C LEU A 149 -4.55 0.20 -6.34
N ARG A 150 -4.48 -1.15 -6.30
CA ARG A 150 -5.61 -2.00 -6.62
C ARG A 150 -6.76 -1.85 -5.63
N ALA A 151 -6.46 -1.81 -4.32
CA ALA A 151 -7.48 -1.65 -3.28
C ALA A 151 -8.26 -0.34 -3.40
N ARG A 152 -7.65 0.72 -3.92
CA ARG A 152 -8.33 1.99 -4.22
C ARG A 152 -9.37 1.87 -5.34
N SER A 153 -9.30 0.83 -6.16
CA SER A 153 -10.28 0.56 -7.23
C SER A 153 -11.34 -0.47 -6.81
N PHE A 154 -11.37 -0.90 -5.55
CA PHE A 154 -12.40 -1.82 -5.06
C PHE A 154 -13.74 -1.12 -4.95
N ASP A 155 -14.79 -1.82 -5.43
CA ASP A 155 -16.17 -1.43 -5.12
C ASP A 155 -16.56 -2.02 -3.76
N ALA A 156 -16.72 -1.15 -2.78
CA ALA A 156 -17.10 -1.54 -1.42
C ALA A 156 -18.61 -1.44 -1.15
N SER A 157 -19.44 -1.20 -2.18
CA SER A 157 -20.90 -1.03 -2.03
C SER A 157 -21.57 -2.23 -1.39
N ASP A 158 -21.14 -3.45 -1.74
CA ASP A 158 -21.70 -4.71 -1.28
C ASP A 158 -20.92 -5.37 -0.14
N TYR A 159 -19.90 -4.70 0.38
CA TYR A 159 -19.06 -5.27 1.44
C TYR A 159 -19.81 -5.37 2.77
N LYS A 160 -19.73 -6.54 3.38
CA LYS A 160 -20.26 -6.79 4.73
C LYS A 160 -19.16 -6.58 5.78
N VAL A 161 -19.52 -5.96 6.89
CA VAL A 161 -18.58 -5.81 8.03
C VAL A 161 -18.07 -7.19 8.45
N GLY A 162 -16.74 -7.30 8.57
CA GLY A 162 -16.05 -8.57 8.84
C GLY A 162 -15.65 -9.34 7.57
N GLN A 163 -16.02 -8.87 6.36
CA GLN A 163 -15.61 -9.52 5.12
C GLN A 163 -14.09 -9.48 4.98
N LYS A 164 -13.51 -10.66 4.70
CA LYS A 164 -12.07 -10.87 4.52
C LYS A 164 -11.72 -10.84 3.04
N ILE A 165 -10.72 -10.09 2.69
CA ILE A 165 -10.11 -10.02 1.36
C ILE A 165 -8.69 -10.59 1.51
N LYS A 166 -8.46 -11.77 0.95
CA LYS A 166 -7.17 -12.48 1.00
C LYS A 166 -6.43 -12.32 -0.30
N PHE A 167 -5.12 -12.11 -0.21
CA PHE A 167 -4.24 -11.97 -1.37
C PHE A 167 -2.81 -12.35 -1.03
N PRO A 168 -2.06 -12.99 -1.96
CA PRO A 168 -0.64 -13.21 -1.77
C PRO A 168 0.14 -11.91 -1.98
N MET A 169 1.09 -11.63 -1.09
CA MET A 169 1.98 -10.47 -1.17
C MET A 169 3.44 -10.89 -1.14
N ALA A 170 4.22 -10.31 -2.05
CA ALA A 170 5.68 -10.43 -2.10
C ALA A 170 6.29 -9.36 -1.19
N ASP A 171 6.95 -9.77 -0.11
CA ASP A 171 7.68 -8.89 0.83
C ASP A 171 8.80 -9.68 1.54
N GLY A 172 9.93 -9.03 1.78
CA GLY A 172 11.07 -9.62 2.51
C GLY A 172 11.67 -10.88 1.85
N GLY A 173 11.58 -11.02 0.52
CA GLY A 173 12.09 -12.15 -0.23
C GLY A 173 11.22 -13.40 -0.17
N LYS A 174 9.96 -13.30 0.23
CA LYS A 174 8.99 -14.39 0.30
C LYS A 174 7.62 -13.92 -0.18
N VAL A 175 6.74 -14.88 -0.46
CA VAL A 175 5.33 -14.60 -0.79
C VAL A 175 4.46 -15.26 0.28
N GLU A 176 3.63 -14.45 0.93
CA GLU A 176 2.72 -14.91 2.00
C GLU A 176 1.30 -14.42 1.76
N GLU A 177 0.31 -15.20 2.19
CA GLU A 177 -1.09 -14.77 2.16
C GLU A 177 -1.31 -13.67 3.20
N GLN A 178 -1.87 -12.56 2.76
CA GLN A 178 -2.24 -11.42 3.58
C GLN A 178 -3.76 -11.27 3.64
N THR A 179 -4.25 -10.59 4.67
CA THR A 179 -5.68 -10.41 4.87
C THR A 179 -6.02 -8.96 5.19
N LEU A 180 -6.92 -8.38 4.37
CA LEU A 180 -7.65 -7.16 4.72
C LEU A 180 -9.05 -7.53 5.21
N ILE A 181 -9.53 -6.84 6.25
CA ILE A 181 -10.88 -7.02 6.78
C ILE A 181 -11.62 -5.70 6.69
N TYR A 182 -12.78 -5.71 6.05
CA TYR A 182 -13.65 -4.54 6.02
C TYR A 182 -14.33 -4.35 7.38
N ARG A 183 -14.15 -3.16 7.98
CA ARG A 183 -14.68 -2.80 9.31
C ARG A 183 -15.91 -1.89 9.26
N GLY A 184 -16.40 -1.58 8.05
CA GLY A 184 -17.57 -0.71 7.87
C GLY A 184 -17.21 0.74 7.57
N LYS A 185 -18.19 1.62 7.71
CA LYS A 185 -18.06 3.07 7.44
C LYS A 185 -17.92 3.84 8.74
N LYS A 186 -17.07 4.87 8.73
CA LYS A 186 -16.86 5.76 9.86
C LYS A 186 -16.59 7.20 9.41
N ASN A 187 -17.22 8.16 10.05
CA ASN A 187 -16.84 9.55 9.88
C ASN A 187 -15.60 9.86 10.73
N PHE A 188 -14.64 10.51 10.13
CA PHE A 188 -13.39 10.91 10.76
C PHE A 188 -13.17 12.41 10.59
N LYS A 189 -12.84 13.12 11.65
CA LYS A 189 -12.48 14.54 11.63
C LYS A 189 -10.98 14.67 11.88
N MET A 190 -10.28 15.31 10.95
CA MET A 190 -8.87 15.67 11.12
C MET A 190 -8.75 16.83 12.10
N GLU A 191 -7.91 16.69 13.11
CA GLU A 191 -7.77 17.71 14.15
C GLU A 191 -7.12 18.99 13.62
N GLU A 192 -6.11 18.88 12.75
CA GLU A 192 -5.36 20.02 12.22
C GLU A 192 -6.18 20.82 11.20
N SER A 193 -6.67 20.17 10.14
CA SER A 193 -7.40 20.83 9.05
C SER A 193 -8.87 21.09 9.36
N LYS A 194 -9.40 20.47 10.43
CA LYS A 194 -10.83 20.44 10.78
C LYS A 194 -11.71 19.77 9.74
N THR A 195 -11.12 19.27 8.66
CA THR A 195 -11.83 18.56 7.59
C THR A 195 -12.43 17.27 8.15
N LYS A 196 -13.68 17.01 7.83
CA LYS A 196 -14.38 15.78 8.19
C LYS A 196 -14.58 14.93 6.95
N TYR A 197 -14.22 13.65 7.03
CA TYR A 197 -14.34 12.69 5.95
C TYR A 197 -15.32 11.58 6.31
N ARG A 198 -16.10 11.14 5.32
CA ARG A 198 -16.78 9.85 5.35
C ARG A 198 -15.76 8.81 4.86
N CYS A 199 -15.50 7.79 5.66
CA CYS A 199 -14.45 6.81 5.36
C CYS A 199 -15.00 5.38 5.37
N LEU A 200 -14.47 4.56 4.47
CA LEU A 200 -14.41 3.12 4.57
C LEU A 200 -13.25 2.76 5.50
N VAL A 201 -13.43 1.78 6.37
CA VAL A 201 -12.39 1.35 7.31
C VAL A 201 -11.99 -0.09 6.99
N PHE A 202 -10.69 -0.32 6.82
CA PHE A 202 -10.11 -1.63 6.60
C PHE A 202 -8.99 -1.89 7.60
N SER A 203 -8.90 -3.13 8.10
CA SER A 203 -7.77 -3.58 8.91
C SER A 203 -6.93 -4.57 8.12
N PHE A 204 -5.63 -4.30 8.03
CA PHE A 204 -4.63 -5.29 7.64
C PHE A 204 -4.27 -6.09 8.89
N VAL A 205 -4.40 -7.41 8.80
CA VAL A 205 -4.25 -8.29 9.96
C VAL A 205 -3.28 -9.42 9.66
N GLU A 206 -2.55 -9.81 10.69
CA GLU A 206 -1.78 -11.04 10.77
C GLU A 206 -2.45 -12.01 11.73
N TYR A 207 -2.11 -13.29 11.65
CA TYR A 207 -2.60 -14.32 12.57
C TYR A 207 -1.42 -14.89 13.35
N GLU A 208 -1.42 -14.66 14.68
CA GLU A 208 -0.46 -15.26 15.62
C GLU A 208 -1.21 -16.25 16.50
N ASP A 209 -0.80 -17.53 16.51
CA ASP A 209 -1.46 -18.62 17.24
C ASP A 209 -2.98 -18.70 17.00
N GLY A 210 -3.38 -18.47 15.74
CA GLY A 210 -4.80 -18.47 15.32
C GLY A 210 -5.60 -17.24 15.77
N LYS A 211 -4.99 -16.30 16.47
CA LYS A 211 -5.62 -15.05 16.89
C LYS A 211 -5.34 -13.94 15.89
N GLU A 212 -6.38 -13.17 15.58
CA GLU A 212 -6.29 -11.99 14.73
C GLU A 212 -5.55 -10.89 15.45
N LYS A 213 -4.51 -10.37 14.81
CA LYS A 213 -3.71 -9.24 15.27
C LYS A 213 -3.74 -8.14 14.22
N GLU A 214 -4.28 -7.01 14.59
CA GLU A 214 -4.33 -5.84 13.72
C GLU A 214 -2.93 -5.21 13.60
N VAL A 215 -2.47 -5.00 12.35
CA VAL A 215 -1.16 -4.41 12.02
C VAL A 215 -1.35 -2.97 11.59
N VAL A 216 -2.31 -2.72 10.69
CA VAL A 216 -2.63 -1.38 10.20
C VAL A 216 -4.14 -1.25 10.04
N THR A 217 -4.70 -0.12 10.52
CA THR A 217 -6.06 0.30 10.17
C THR A 217 -6.01 1.45 9.18
N PHE A 218 -6.69 1.29 8.06
CA PHE A 218 -6.82 2.27 6.99
C PHE A 218 -8.17 2.96 7.06
N TYR A 219 -8.18 4.29 7.02
CA TYR A 219 -9.36 5.12 6.81
C TYR A 219 -9.27 5.70 5.40
N ILE A 220 -10.12 5.19 4.53
CA ILE A 220 -10.12 5.49 3.08
C ILE A 220 -11.36 6.32 2.76
N THR A 221 -11.26 7.38 1.98
CA THR A 221 -12.43 8.18 1.60
C THR A 221 -13.49 7.32 0.92
N ASP A 222 -14.76 7.49 1.33
CA ASP A 222 -15.92 6.82 0.73
C ASP A 222 -16.41 7.61 -0.49
N ASP A 223 -15.53 7.72 -1.48
CA ASP A 223 -15.76 8.30 -2.79
C ASP A 223 -14.88 7.59 -3.86
N LYS A 224 -15.01 7.96 -5.12
CA LYS A 224 -14.29 7.32 -6.22
C LYS A 224 -12.76 7.41 -6.15
N ASN A 225 -12.20 8.31 -5.35
CA ASN A 225 -10.74 8.43 -5.21
C ASN A 225 -10.15 7.43 -4.24
N HIS A 226 -10.94 6.97 -3.25
CA HIS A 226 -10.48 6.10 -2.18
C HIS A 226 -9.14 6.55 -1.58
N LEU A 227 -9.03 7.85 -1.22
CA LEU A 227 -7.81 8.40 -0.65
C LEU A 227 -7.57 7.85 0.76
N PRO A 228 -6.38 7.33 1.07
CA PRO A 228 -6.03 6.97 2.43
C PRO A 228 -5.79 8.25 3.25
N VAL A 229 -6.79 8.70 4.00
CA VAL A 229 -6.73 9.95 4.79
C VAL A 229 -6.11 9.76 6.17
N ARG A 230 -6.14 8.54 6.70
CA ARG A 230 -5.51 8.19 7.97
C ARG A 230 -5.10 6.72 7.95
N LEU A 231 -3.92 6.44 8.50
CA LEU A 231 -3.44 5.11 8.82
C LEU A 231 -3.09 5.07 10.31
N ASP A 232 -3.55 4.04 11.01
CA ASP A 232 -3.13 3.71 12.37
C ASP A 232 -2.29 2.44 12.30
N MET A 233 -1.02 2.52 12.70
CA MET A 233 -0.06 1.41 12.65
C MET A 233 0.25 0.94 14.08
N TYR A 234 0.08 -0.35 14.32
CA TYR A 234 0.29 -0.98 15.63
C TYR A 234 1.66 -1.66 15.64
N LEU A 235 2.62 -1.04 16.32
CA LEU A 235 4.00 -1.47 16.36
C LEU A 235 4.28 -2.23 17.68
N ARG A 236 5.36 -3.02 17.72
CA ARG A 236 5.75 -3.75 18.92
C ARG A 236 5.98 -2.84 20.13
N PHE A 237 6.41 -1.60 19.92
CA PHE A 237 6.78 -0.63 20.95
C PHE A 237 5.94 0.64 20.92
N GLY A 238 4.64 0.53 20.64
CA GLY A 238 3.73 1.66 20.58
C GLY A 238 2.91 1.69 19.32
N SER A 239 2.44 2.86 18.93
CA SER A 239 1.67 3.04 17.72
C SER A 239 2.10 4.28 16.95
N ALA A 240 1.97 4.21 15.64
CA ALA A 240 2.19 5.36 14.77
C ALA A 240 0.92 5.70 14.00
N LYS A 241 0.80 6.94 13.56
CA LYS A 241 -0.29 7.39 12.71
C LYS A 241 0.24 8.21 11.55
N ALA A 242 -0.37 8.03 10.39
CA ALA A 242 -0.18 8.92 9.27
C ALA A 242 -1.50 9.66 8.98
N PHE A 243 -1.43 10.96 8.77
CA PHE A 243 -2.57 11.79 8.39
C PHE A 243 -2.29 12.49 7.08
N LEU A 244 -3.23 12.42 6.14
CA LEU A 244 -3.18 13.15 4.88
C LEU A 244 -3.24 14.65 5.18
N THR A 245 -2.23 15.40 4.74
CA THR A 245 -2.16 16.86 4.91
C THR A 245 -2.45 17.61 3.62
N GLU A 246 -2.14 17.02 2.47
CA GLU A 246 -2.36 17.60 1.15
C GLU A 246 -2.63 16.51 0.13
N ALA A 247 -3.56 16.76 -0.81
CA ALA A 247 -3.83 15.91 -1.96
C ALA A 247 -3.92 16.77 -3.22
N LYS A 248 -3.00 16.55 -4.16
CA LYS A 248 -2.94 17.21 -5.46
C LYS A 248 -3.16 16.22 -6.59
N GLY A 249 -3.65 16.68 -7.74
CA GLY A 249 -3.82 15.86 -8.93
C GLY A 249 -4.83 14.71 -8.79
N VAL A 250 -5.75 14.82 -7.84
CA VAL A 250 -6.78 13.82 -7.56
C VAL A 250 -7.73 13.72 -8.75
N ARG A 251 -8.00 12.49 -9.19
CA ARG A 251 -8.75 12.24 -10.44
C ARG A 251 -10.23 12.63 -10.37
N ASN A 252 -10.89 12.36 -9.25
CA ASN A 252 -12.34 12.54 -9.12
C ASN A 252 -12.68 13.62 -8.09
N PRO A 253 -13.89 14.19 -8.09
CA PRO A 253 -14.36 15.10 -7.05
C PRO A 253 -14.28 14.44 -5.65
N GLN A 254 -13.82 15.19 -4.65
CA GLN A 254 -13.69 14.70 -3.26
C GLN A 254 -15.04 14.77 -2.53
N THR A 255 -15.97 13.89 -2.89
CA THR A 255 -17.35 13.91 -2.36
C THR A 255 -17.48 13.29 -0.97
N ALA A 256 -16.42 12.68 -0.45
CA ALA A 256 -16.36 12.16 0.92
C ALA A 256 -16.12 13.24 1.98
N ILE A 257 -15.75 14.48 1.57
CA ILE A 257 -15.63 15.60 2.49
C ILE A 257 -17.03 16.01 2.97
N ILE A 258 -17.23 16.01 4.28
CA ILE A 258 -18.49 16.39 4.94
C ILE A 258 -18.35 17.84 5.43
N LYS A 259 -19.31 18.67 5.10
CA LYS A 259 -19.41 20.06 5.58
C LYS A 259 -19.83 20.12 7.03
#